data_1cd24d656b3edac467360fc8f93dfb19
#
_entry.id   1cd24d656b3edac467360fc8f93dfb19
#
_cell.length_a   1.000
_cell.length_b   1.000
_cell.length_c   1.000
_cell.angle_alpha   90.00
_cell.angle_beta   90.00
_cell.angle_gamma   90.00
#
_symmetry.space_group_name_H-M   'P 1'
#
loop_
_entity.id
_entity.type
_entity.pdbx_description
1 polymer ?
#
loop_
_entity_poly.entity_id
_entity_poly.type
_entity_poly.pdbx_seq_one_letter_code
_entity_poly.pdbx_strand_id
1 'polypeptide(L)'
;MQIISQFAPLPLTQPEKGTAVAMGYFDGIHIGHRAVIEGAVQWAKTHDAAPAVFTFRLPVENKMKGKRLLSTEDKHALIHSLGVEYYLTPDFEAIKALSPEEFVRGIVENCHARALFCGENFTFGAKAAGTPELLRTLCAPLGVEVVVVPMAQFEEKPVSSTRIRTALEGGDIPAANAMLGMPYAIRFAVQHGAGLGHTLGVPTINQLYPQGFQMPRSGIYITRTCINEVWYPSATGLGSRPTVNDDATKVTCETFIPGFSGDLYGTDPVVEFHAYLSPSKKFDTLDQLRDCINNAARRAQEYFA
;
A
#
# COMPACT_ATOMS: atom_id res chain seq x y z
N MET A 1 -6.93 -8.77 14.11
CA MET A 1 -5.45 -8.95 14.05
C MET A 1 -4.80 -8.24 15.24
N GLN A 2 -3.94 -8.93 15.97
CA GLN A 2 -3.15 -8.34 17.07
C GLN A 2 -1.81 -7.80 16.53
N ILE A 3 -1.47 -6.56 16.89
CA ILE A 3 -0.25 -5.88 16.41
C ILE A 3 0.76 -5.81 17.54
N ILE A 4 1.96 -6.36 17.31
CA ILE A 4 3.08 -6.39 18.24
C ILE A 4 4.22 -5.56 17.68
N SER A 5 4.54 -4.47 18.37
CA SER A 5 5.51 -3.47 17.91
C SER A 5 6.96 -3.73 18.37
N GLN A 6 7.18 -4.76 19.16
CA GLN A 6 8.49 -5.14 19.67
C GLN A 6 8.90 -6.49 19.08
N PHE A 7 10.20 -6.77 19.01
CA PHE A 7 10.72 -8.10 18.68
C PHE A 7 10.65 -8.98 19.92
N ALA A 8 9.44 -9.43 20.24
CA ALA A 8 9.08 -10.12 21.48
C ALA A 8 8.06 -11.24 21.17
N PRO A 9 7.86 -12.19 22.09
CA PRO A 9 6.93 -13.29 21.91
C PRO A 9 5.50 -12.83 21.58
N LEU A 10 4.87 -13.51 20.60
CA LEU A 10 3.47 -13.33 20.27
C LEU A 10 2.59 -13.80 21.43
N PRO A 11 1.54 -13.04 21.79
CA PRO A 11 0.60 -13.44 22.84
C PRO A 11 -0.40 -14.48 22.30
N LEU A 12 0.09 -15.65 21.95
CA LEU A 12 -0.73 -16.73 21.38
C LEU A 12 -1.69 -17.27 22.44
N THR A 13 -2.94 -17.45 22.04
CA THR A 13 -3.96 -18.09 22.92
C THR A 13 -3.73 -19.59 23.06
N GLN A 14 -3.10 -20.22 22.07
CA GLN A 14 -2.73 -21.63 22.02
C GLN A 14 -1.31 -21.80 21.49
N PRO A 15 -0.29 -21.54 22.32
CA PRO A 15 1.12 -21.60 21.89
C PRO A 15 1.55 -22.94 21.32
N GLU A 16 0.93 -24.03 21.77
CA GLU A 16 1.18 -25.40 21.30
C GLU A 16 0.83 -25.64 19.84
N LYS A 17 -0.11 -24.86 19.30
CA LYS A 17 -0.48 -24.92 17.88
C LYS A 17 0.56 -24.24 16.98
N GLY A 18 1.31 -23.31 17.51
CA GLY A 18 2.33 -22.56 16.77
C GLY A 18 1.75 -21.66 15.68
N THR A 19 2.63 -21.14 14.82
CA THR A 19 2.25 -20.23 13.75
C THR A 19 2.83 -20.61 12.39
N ALA A 20 2.18 -20.11 11.32
CA ALA A 20 2.77 -19.96 9.99
C ALA A 20 3.05 -18.48 9.76
N VAL A 21 4.31 -18.11 9.53
CA VAL A 21 4.75 -16.71 9.48
C VAL A 21 5.14 -16.31 8.06
N ALA A 22 4.41 -15.37 7.47
CA ALA A 22 4.81 -14.70 6.23
C ALA A 22 5.81 -13.59 6.55
N MET A 23 6.98 -13.62 5.91
CA MET A 23 8.07 -12.67 6.17
C MET A 23 8.33 -11.76 4.97
N GLY A 24 8.36 -10.45 5.20
CA GLY A 24 8.64 -9.47 4.15
C GLY A 24 8.44 -8.03 4.61
N TYR A 25 8.86 -7.06 3.79
CA TYR A 25 8.59 -5.65 4.07
C TYR A 25 7.13 -5.27 3.74
N PHE A 26 6.54 -5.94 2.75
CA PHE A 26 5.13 -5.85 2.35
C PHE A 26 4.66 -4.41 2.06
N ASP A 27 5.45 -3.62 1.33
CA ASP A 27 5.00 -2.32 0.85
C ASP A 27 4.14 -2.47 -0.40
N GLY A 28 2.91 -1.94 -0.35
CA GLY A 28 1.92 -2.01 -1.42
C GLY A 28 1.08 -3.27 -1.46
N ILE A 29 1.38 -4.32 -0.68
CA ILE A 29 0.65 -5.61 -0.65
C ILE A 29 0.28 -6.10 -2.07
N HIS A 30 1.23 -5.99 -3.01
CA HIS A 30 1.07 -6.41 -4.39
C HIS A 30 0.87 -7.93 -4.53
N ILE A 31 0.51 -8.41 -5.73
CA ILE A 31 0.17 -9.83 -5.96
C ILE A 31 1.22 -10.82 -5.47
N GLY A 32 2.52 -10.49 -5.56
CA GLY A 32 3.59 -11.33 -4.99
C GLY A 32 3.61 -11.33 -3.45
N HIS A 33 3.31 -10.20 -2.81
CA HIS A 33 3.18 -10.13 -1.35
C HIS A 33 1.96 -10.93 -0.87
N ARG A 34 0.82 -10.81 -1.59
CA ARG A 34 -0.39 -11.59 -1.30
C ARG A 34 -0.13 -13.07 -1.35
N ALA A 35 0.57 -13.56 -2.38
CA ALA A 35 0.90 -14.98 -2.52
C ALA A 35 1.68 -15.53 -1.31
N VAL A 36 2.63 -14.74 -0.76
CA VAL A 36 3.38 -15.14 0.45
C VAL A 36 2.47 -15.19 1.68
N ILE A 37 1.63 -14.15 1.86
CA ILE A 37 0.73 -14.06 3.03
C ILE A 37 -0.36 -15.12 2.95
N GLU A 38 -1.02 -15.27 1.80
CA GLU A 38 -2.09 -16.25 1.58
C GLU A 38 -1.56 -17.68 1.71
N GLY A 39 -0.32 -17.95 1.27
CA GLY A 39 0.35 -19.22 1.48
C GLY A 39 0.48 -19.57 2.96
N ALA A 40 0.92 -18.61 3.77
CA ALA A 40 1.03 -18.81 5.23
C ALA A 40 -0.36 -19.00 5.88
N VAL A 41 -1.37 -18.22 5.47
CA VAL A 41 -2.75 -18.34 5.97
C VAL A 41 -3.34 -19.71 5.61
N GLN A 42 -3.14 -20.18 4.38
CA GLN A 42 -3.65 -21.47 3.95
C GLN A 42 -2.95 -22.63 4.67
N TRP A 43 -1.63 -22.55 4.83
CA TRP A 43 -0.88 -23.55 5.61
C TRP A 43 -1.36 -23.60 7.06
N ALA A 44 -1.53 -22.44 7.69
CA ALA A 44 -2.02 -22.34 9.06
C ALA A 44 -3.39 -23.04 9.23
N LYS A 45 -4.33 -22.82 8.31
CA LYS A 45 -5.65 -23.46 8.31
C LYS A 45 -5.56 -24.98 8.24
N THR A 46 -4.67 -25.53 7.41
CA THR A 46 -4.56 -26.98 7.19
C THR A 46 -3.77 -27.69 8.30
N HIS A 47 -2.99 -26.97 9.10
CA HIS A 47 -2.14 -27.51 10.14
C HIS A 47 -2.56 -27.11 11.57
N ASP A 48 -3.77 -26.57 11.73
CA ASP A 48 -4.29 -26.07 13.01
C ASP A 48 -3.28 -25.14 13.72
N ALA A 49 -2.81 -24.14 12.98
CA ALA A 49 -1.84 -23.13 13.46
C ALA A 49 -2.41 -21.71 13.26
N ALA A 50 -1.83 -20.71 13.89
CA ALA A 50 -2.24 -19.32 13.72
C ALA A 50 -1.46 -18.64 12.57
N PRO A 51 -2.12 -17.89 11.67
CA PRO A 51 -1.43 -17.16 10.62
C PRO A 51 -0.83 -15.86 11.16
N ALA A 52 0.45 -15.65 10.90
CA ALA A 52 1.19 -14.49 11.34
C ALA A 52 1.95 -13.82 10.19
N VAL A 53 2.18 -12.52 10.34
CA VAL A 53 3.07 -11.73 9.46
C VAL A 53 4.20 -11.16 10.30
N PHE A 54 5.43 -11.30 9.80
CA PHE A 54 6.58 -10.57 10.27
C PHE A 54 6.98 -9.51 9.23
N THR A 55 7.08 -8.27 9.68
CA THR A 55 7.63 -7.14 8.93
C THR A 55 8.42 -6.25 9.89
N PHE A 56 8.83 -5.06 9.46
CA PHE A 56 9.51 -4.10 10.32
C PHE A 56 9.13 -2.66 9.93
N ARG A 57 9.26 -1.74 10.88
CA ARG A 57 9.03 -0.33 10.68
C ARG A 57 10.33 0.37 10.31
N LEU A 58 10.24 1.28 9.36
CA LEU A 58 11.30 2.22 9.00
C LEU A 58 10.86 3.65 9.35
N PRO A 59 11.79 4.55 9.73
CA PRO A 59 11.49 5.97 9.84
C PRO A 59 10.88 6.51 8.56
N VAL A 60 10.04 7.55 8.66
CA VAL A 60 9.34 8.16 7.50
C VAL A 60 10.32 8.65 6.44
N GLU A 61 11.46 9.17 6.85
CA GLU A 61 12.52 9.73 6.00
C GLU A 61 13.50 8.67 5.45
N ASN A 62 13.21 7.38 5.67
CA ASN A 62 14.13 6.33 5.26
C ASN A 62 14.17 6.18 3.74
N LYS A 63 15.35 6.36 3.16
CA LYS A 63 15.59 6.25 1.71
C LYS A 63 15.75 4.81 1.21
N MET A 64 15.85 3.81 2.10
CA MET A 64 16.16 2.42 1.73
C MET A 64 15.07 1.73 0.91
N LYS A 65 13.80 2.05 1.15
CA LYS A 65 12.64 1.37 0.53
C LYS A 65 11.82 2.25 -0.40
N GLY A 66 12.27 3.48 -0.65
CA GLY A 66 11.54 4.47 -1.46
C GLY A 66 10.29 5.01 -0.78
N LYS A 67 9.47 5.74 -1.54
CA LYS A 67 8.21 6.32 -1.06
C LYS A 67 7.17 5.22 -0.81
N ARG A 68 6.35 5.36 0.23
CA ARG A 68 5.33 4.37 0.60
C ARG A 68 4.22 4.30 -0.43
N LEU A 69 3.76 3.08 -0.71
CA LEU A 69 2.59 2.83 -1.56
C LEU A 69 1.28 2.83 -0.77
N LEU A 70 1.33 2.54 0.54
CA LEU A 70 0.17 2.47 1.43
C LEU A 70 0.44 3.20 2.75
N SER A 71 -0.61 3.68 3.39
CA SER A 71 -0.56 4.08 4.79
C SER A 71 -0.33 2.88 5.71
N THR A 72 0.06 3.12 6.94
CA THR A 72 0.19 2.05 7.94
C THR A 72 -1.16 1.41 8.22
N GLU A 73 -2.20 2.22 8.31
CA GLU A 73 -3.57 1.84 8.57
C GLU A 73 -4.13 0.97 7.42
N ASP A 74 -3.96 1.40 6.17
CA ASP A 74 -4.41 0.63 5.01
C ASP A 74 -3.64 -0.69 4.86
N LYS A 75 -2.32 -0.68 5.14
CA LYS A 75 -1.51 -1.90 5.19
C LYS A 75 -2.04 -2.88 6.22
N HIS A 76 -2.36 -2.42 7.44
CA HIS A 76 -2.93 -3.26 8.49
C HIS A 76 -4.30 -3.80 8.11
N ALA A 77 -5.18 -2.97 7.55
CA ALA A 77 -6.51 -3.38 7.09
C ALA A 77 -6.44 -4.47 6.01
N LEU A 78 -5.57 -4.27 5.01
CA LEU A 78 -5.37 -5.26 3.94
C LEU A 78 -4.80 -6.58 4.45
N ILE A 79 -3.78 -6.56 5.31
CA ILE A 79 -3.21 -7.78 5.88
C ILE A 79 -4.24 -8.50 6.75
N HIS A 80 -5.04 -7.76 7.52
CA HIS A 80 -6.13 -8.34 8.30
C HIS A 80 -7.19 -9.01 7.41
N SER A 81 -7.58 -8.36 6.31
CA SER A 81 -8.57 -8.91 5.37
C SER A 81 -8.12 -10.22 4.69
N LEU A 82 -6.80 -10.46 4.63
CA LEU A 82 -6.23 -11.73 4.15
C LEU A 82 -6.33 -12.87 5.18
N GLY A 83 -6.82 -12.59 6.40
CA GLY A 83 -7.02 -13.60 7.45
C GLY A 83 -5.85 -13.74 8.43
N VAL A 84 -4.92 -12.79 8.48
CA VAL A 84 -3.81 -12.78 9.43
C VAL A 84 -4.30 -12.42 10.83
N GLU A 85 -3.86 -13.19 11.83
CA GLU A 85 -4.24 -13.01 13.23
C GLU A 85 -3.20 -12.21 14.02
N TYR A 86 -1.90 -12.42 13.73
CA TYR A 86 -0.79 -11.77 14.43
C TYR A 86 0.10 -11.00 13.47
N TYR A 87 0.46 -9.78 13.86
CA TYR A 87 1.29 -8.89 13.04
C TYR A 87 2.46 -8.38 13.86
N LEU A 88 3.65 -8.98 13.67
CA LEU A 88 4.88 -8.60 14.34
C LEU A 88 5.65 -7.58 13.51
N THR A 89 5.82 -6.38 14.06
CA THR A 89 6.43 -5.25 13.35
C THR A 89 7.36 -4.42 14.26
N PRO A 90 8.53 -4.95 14.63
CA PRO A 90 9.54 -4.21 15.39
C PRO A 90 10.10 -3.05 14.58
N ASP A 91 10.74 -2.10 15.26
CA ASP A 91 11.58 -1.12 14.61
C ASP A 91 12.79 -1.77 13.96
N PHE A 92 13.14 -1.35 12.74
CA PHE A 92 14.29 -1.92 12.01
C PHE A 92 15.60 -1.83 12.82
N GLU A 93 15.77 -0.75 13.57
CA GLU A 93 16.94 -0.56 14.45
C GLU A 93 17.13 -1.68 15.47
N ALA A 94 16.04 -2.28 15.95
CA ALA A 94 16.09 -3.37 16.93
C ALA A 94 16.57 -4.71 16.34
N ILE A 95 16.48 -4.88 15.01
CA ILE A 95 16.77 -6.16 14.34
C ILE A 95 17.90 -6.09 13.31
N LYS A 96 18.33 -4.90 12.89
CA LYS A 96 19.30 -4.71 11.80
C LYS A 96 20.67 -5.30 12.05
N ALA A 97 21.05 -5.44 13.31
CA ALA A 97 22.38 -5.95 13.73
C ALA A 97 22.39 -7.46 13.99
N LEU A 98 21.23 -8.12 14.01
CA LEU A 98 21.13 -9.56 14.27
C LEU A 98 21.81 -10.35 13.15
N SER A 99 22.64 -11.33 13.51
CA SER A 99 23.15 -12.30 12.54
C SER A 99 21.97 -13.08 11.92
N PRO A 100 22.16 -13.76 10.77
CA PRO A 100 21.12 -14.64 10.22
C PRO A 100 20.62 -15.68 11.23
N GLU A 101 21.50 -16.27 12.02
CA GLU A 101 21.19 -17.27 13.04
C GLU A 101 20.35 -16.68 14.19
N GLU A 102 20.77 -15.51 14.69
CA GLU A 102 20.04 -14.80 15.76
C GLU A 102 18.66 -14.37 15.28
N PHE A 103 18.56 -13.88 14.05
CA PHE A 103 17.29 -13.50 13.45
C PHE A 103 16.33 -14.69 13.35
N VAL A 104 16.78 -15.82 12.77
CA VAL A 104 15.95 -17.03 12.61
C VAL A 104 15.52 -17.56 13.97
N ARG A 105 16.45 -17.68 14.93
CA ARG A 105 16.11 -18.11 16.29
C ARG A 105 15.07 -17.20 16.91
N GLY A 106 15.25 -15.87 16.82
CA GLY A 106 14.31 -14.91 17.37
C GLY A 106 12.93 -14.99 16.72
N ILE A 107 12.83 -15.20 15.40
CA ILE A 107 11.54 -15.41 14.72
C ILE A 107 10.88 -16.71 15.18
N VAL A 108 11.63 -17.81 15.21
CA VAL A 108 11.08 -19.11 15.60
C VAL A 108 10.58 -19.09 17.04
N GLU A 109 11.37 -18.57 17.98
CA GLU A 109 11.00 -18.50 19.39
C GLU A 109 9.87 -17.49 19.64
N ASN A 110 9.99 -16.25 19.14
CA ASN A 110 8.98 -15.21 19.39
C ASN A 110 7.63 -15.51 18.71
N CYS A 111 7.63 -16.16 17.56
CA CYS A 111 6.40 -16.48 16.85
C CYS A 111 5.91 -17.90 17.13
N HIS A 112 6.62 -18.74 17.87
CA HIS A 112 6.35 -20.18 17.94
C HIS A 112 6.16 -20.77 16.54
N ALA A 113 7.07 -20.42 15.60
CA ALA A 113 6.90 -20.70 14.20
C ALA A 113 7.07 -22.20 13.90
N ARG A 114 6.09 -22.78 13.18
CA ARG A 114 6.16 -24.12 12.60
C ARG A 114 6.43 -24.08 11.09
N ALA A 115 6.08 -22.97 10.45
CA ALA A 115 6.39 -22.72 9.05
C ALA A 115 6.73 -21.24 8.80
N LEU A 116 7.70 -20.99 7.93
CA LEU A 116 8.12 -19.67 7.48
C LEU A 116 7.91 -19.55 5.97
N PHE A 117 7.25 -18.46 5.55
CA PHE A 117 6.94 -18.16 4.15
C PHE A 117 7.68 -16.92 3.71
N CYS A 118 8.40 -16.98 2.61
CA CYS A 118 9.10 -15.83 2.03
C CYS A 118 9.13 -15.91 0.50
N GLY A 119 9.38 -14.76 -0.16
CA GLY A 119 9.63 -14.74 -1.60
C GLY A 119 11.07 -15.20 -1.94
N GLU A 120 11.30 -15.55 -3.21
CA GLU A 120 12.63 -15.98 -3.70
C GLU A 120 13.73 -14.93 -3.51
N ASN A 121 13.37 -13.65 -3.47
CA ASN A 121 14.30 -12.53 -3.29
C ASN A 121 14.39 -12.04 -1.84
N PHE A 122 13.89 -12.82 -0.89
CA PHE A 122 13.92 -12.46 0.53
C PHE A 122 15.35 -12.44 1.05
N THR A 123 15.68 -11.39 1.80
CA THR A 123 16.96 -11.28 2.50
C THR A 123 16.73 -10.87 3.95
N PHE A 124 17.59 -11.35 4.86
CA PHE A 124 17.46 -11.11 6.29
C PHE A 124 18.83 -11.07 7.00
N GLY A 125 18.81 -10.70 8.27
CA GLY A 125 20.00 -10.58 9.08
C GLY A 125 20.88 -9.38 8.71
N ALA A 126 21.96 -9.20 9.48
CA ALA A 126 22.89 -8.09 9.30
C ALA A 126 23.43 -8.04 7.85
N LYS A 127 23.40 -6.83 7.24
CA LYS A 127 23.84 -6.58 5.86
C LYS A 127 23.11 -7.43 4.80
N ALA A 128 21.89 -7.92 5.10
CA ALA A 128 21.12 -8.78 4.22
C ALA A 128 21.86 -10.08 3.83
N ALA A 129 22.65 -10.64 4.74
CA ALA A 129 23.48 -11.83 4.49
C ALA A 129 22.67 -13.13 4.38
N GLY A 130 21.44 -13.16 4.95
CA GLY A 130 20.54 -14.31 4.88
C GLY A 130 19.84 -14.41 3.53
N THR A 131 19.74 -15.62 2.98
CA THR A 131 19.01 -15.97 1.76
C THR A 131 17.96 -17.05 2.07
N PRO A 132 16.99 -17.33 1.17
CA PRO A 132 16.04 -18.43 1.37
C PRO A 132 16.71 -19.79 1.58
N GLU A 133 17.84 -20.06 0.93
CA GLU A 133 18.62 -21.30 1.10
C GLU A 133 19.23 -21.39 2.51
N LEU A 134 19.81 -20.29 2.99
CA LEU A 134 20.33 -20.22 4.36
C LEU A 134 19.19 -20.35 5.38
N LEU A 135 18.02 -19.75 5.10
CA LEU A 135 16.84 -19.88 5.94
C LEU A 135 16.44 -21.35 6.10
N ARG A 136 16.37 -22.13 5.00
CA ARG A 136 16.09 -23.58 5.04
C ARG A 136 17.10 -24.32 5.89
N THR A 137 18.39 -24.02 5.71
CA THR A 137 19.48 -24.65 6.45
C THR A 137 19.38 -24.40 7.95
N LEU A 138 19.06 -23.16 8.34
CA LEU A 138 18.93 -22.78 9.76
C LEU A 138 17.64 -23.31 10.41
N CYS A 139 16.56 -23.44 9.65
CA CYS A 139 15.28 -23.93 10.14
C CYS A 139 15.21 -25.46 10.25
N ALA A 140 15.94 -26.20 9.43
CA ALA A 140 15.89 -27.67 9.40
C ALA A 140 16.14 -28.33 10.77
N PRO A 141 17.20 -27.97 11.54
CA PRO A 141 17.44 -28.55 12.88
C PRO A 141 16.38 -28.11 13.92
N LEU A 142 15.63 -27.07 13.65
CA LEU A 142 14.56 -26.56 14.51
C LEU A 142 13.19 -27.21 14.21
N GLY A 143 13.10 -28.06 13.19
CA GLY A 143 11.85 -28.67 12.75
C GLY A 143 10.85 -27.69 12.14
N VAL A 144 11.31 -26.54 11.64
CA VAL A 144 10.48 -25.49 11.03
C VAL A 144 10.51 -25.62 9.52
N GLU A 145 9.33 -25.71 8.90
CA GLU A 145 9.18 -25.74 7.44
C GLU A 145 9.48 -24.38 6.81
N VAL A 146 10.17 -24.36 5.66
CA VAL A 146 10.43 -23.12 4.89
C VAL A 146 9.86 -23.24 3.50
N VAL A 147 8.85 -22.43 3.22
CA VAL A 147 8.18 -22.34 1.93
C VAL A 147 8.65 -21.06 1.21
N VAL A 148 9.33 -21.24 0.09
CA VAL A 148 9.76 -20.13 -0.77
C VAL A 148 8.76 -19.99 -1.90
N VAL A 149 8.08 -18.85 -1.93
CA VAL A 149 7.03 -18.55 -2.90
C VAL A 149 7.64 -17.93 -4.15
N PRO A 150 7.37 -18.46 -5.35
CA PRO A 150 7.86 -17.90 -6.60
C PRO A 150 7.44 -16.44 -6.80
N MET A 151 8.27 -15.67 -7.49
CA MET A 151 7.94 -14.28 -7.79
C MET A 151 6.75 -14.20 -8.77
N ALA A 152 5.70 -13.48 -8.37
CA ALA A 152 4.61 -13.16 -9.27
C ALA A 152 5.10 -12.34 -10.45
N GLN A 153 4.54 -12.57 -11.63
CA GLN A 153 4.93 -11.90 -12.86
C GLN A 153 3.79 -11.08 -13.43
N PHE A 154 4.15 -9.97 -14.07
CA PHE A 154 3.29 -9.15 -14.89
C PHE A 154 4.07 -8.78 -16.16
N GLU A 155 3.53 -9.10 -17.35
CA GLU A 155 4.21 -8.93 -18.66
C GLU A 155 5.62 -9.57 -18.67
N GLU A 156 5.69 -10.84 -18.27
CA GLU A 156 6.92 -11.65 -18.24
C GLU A 156 8.06 -11.09 -17.37
N LYS A 157 7.77 -10.12 -16.51
CA LYS A 157 8.74 -9.52 -15.58
C LYS A 157 8.26 -9.64 -14.13
N PRO A 158 9.18 -9.86 -13.18
CA PRO A 158 8.82 -9.93 -11.78
C PRO A 158 8.11 -8.68 -11.28
N VAL A 159 7.04 -8.88 -10.52
CA VAL A 159 6.34 -7.80 -9.83
C VAL A 159 7.15 -7.33 -8.62
N SER A 160 7.25 -6.01 -8.46
CA SER A 160 7.92 -5.41 -7.31
C SER A 160 7.36 -4.03 -6.98
N SER A 161 7.50 -3.59 -5.72
CA SER A 161 7.11 -2.24 -5.32
C SER A 161 7.83 -1.16 -6.14
N THR A 162 9.05 -1.41 -6.61
CA THR A 162 9.80 -0.48 -7.47
C THR A 162 9.13 -0.33 -8.84
N ARG A 163 8.74 -1.44 -9.48
CA ARG A 163 8.01 -1.37 -10.77
C ARG A 163 6.67 -0.67 -10.64
N ILE A 164 5.95 -0.92 -9.53
CA ILE A 164 4.68 -0.23 -9.25
C ILE A 164 4.89 1.27 -9.14
N ARG A 165 5.94 1.71 -8.40
CA ARG A 165 6.27 3.15 -8.32
C ARG A 165 6.60 3.74 -9.68
N THR A 166 7.39 3.06 -10.50
CA THR A 166 7.70 3.50 -11.87
C THR A 166 6.45 3.63 -12.73
N ALA A 167 5.51 2.67 -12.65
CA ALA A 167 4.24 2.73 -13.38
C ALA A 167 3.39 3.94 -12.93
N LEU A 168 3.28 4.17 -11.61
CA LEU A 168 2.58 5.33 -11.06
C LEU A 168 3.23 6.65 -11.51
N GLU A 169 4.55 6.76 -11.46
CA GLU A 169 5.31 7.95 -11.91
C GLU A 169 5.18 8.20 -13.41
N GLY A 170 5.05 7.13 -14.19
CA GLY A 170 4.77 7.20 -15.63
C GLY A 170 3.32 7.54 -15.97
N GLY A 171 2.38 7.38 -15.03
CA GLY A 171 0.94 7.51 -15.26
C GLY A 171 0.30 6.24 -15.81
N ASP A 172 1.02 5.12 -15.83
CA ASP A 172 0.48 3.82 -16.23
C ASP A 172 -0.28 3.17 -15.06
N ILE A 173 -1.47 3.72 -14.81
CA ILE A 173 -2.33 3.27 -13.72
C ILE A 173 -2.82 1.84 -13.92
N PRO A 174 -3.24 1.42 -15.14
CA PRO A 174 -3.62 0.03 -15.37
C PRO A 174 -2.53 -0.98 -15.03
N ALA A 175 -1.29 -0.74 -15.43
CA ALA A 175 -0.16 -1.63 -15.07
C ALA A 175 0.12 -1.63 -13.55
N ALA A 176 0.06 -0.46 -12.90
CA ALA A 176 0.20 -0.37 -11.44
C ALA A 176 -0.88 -1.18 -10.72
N ASN A 177 -2.14 -1.04 -11.14
CA ASN A 177 -3.29 -1.74 -10.58
C ASN A 177 -3.20 -3.26 -10.79
N ALA A 178 -2.80 -3.70 -11.99
CA ALA A 178 -2.59 -5.12 -12.29
C ALA A 178 -1.50 -5.73 -11.40
N MET A 179 -0.38 -5.03 -11.19
CA MET A 179 0.69 -5.48 -10.29
C MET A 179 0.26 -5.44 -8.81
N LEU A 180 -0.53 -4.47 -8.39
CA LEU A 180 -1.09 -4.40 -7.04
C LEU A 180 -2.15 -5.49 -6.80
N GLY A 181 -2.86 -5.94 -7.85
CA GLY A 181 -4.03 -6.80 -7.75
C GLY A 181 -5.26 -6.08 -7.19
N MET A 182 -5.22 -4.75 -7.18
CA MET A 182 -6.30 -3.86 -6.76
C MET A 182 -6.03 -2.45 -7.29
N PRO A 183 -7.05 -1.56 -7.39
CA PRO A 183 -6.83 -0.18 -7.74
C PRO A 183 -5.89 0.53 -6.75
N TYR A 184 -4.96 1.31 -7.27
CA TYR A 184 -4.18 2.23 -6.46
C TYR A 184 -5.13 3.28 -5.87
N ALA A 185 -5.10 3.44 -4.56
CA ALA A 185 -6.02 4.32 -3.85
C ALA A 185 -5.30 5.23 -2.86
N ILE A 186 -5.93 6.36 -2.59
CA ILE A 186 -5.54 7.25 -1.50
C ILE A 186 -6.69 7.39 -0.51
N ARG A 187 -6.32 7.59 0.75
CA ARG A 187 -7.24 7.90 1.84
C ARG A 187 -6.59 8.99 2.71
N PHE A 188 -6.93 10.23 2.44
CA PHE A 188 -6.41 11.38 3.20
C PHE A 188 -7.57 12.27 3.62
N ALA A 189 -7.41 12.99 4.72
CA ALA A 189 -8.45 13.89 5.20
C ALA A 189 -8.75 15.01 4.20
N VAL A 190 -10.04 15.25 3.97
CA VAL A 190 -10.51 16.37 3.17
C VAL A 190 -10.25 17.68 3.90
N GLN A 191 -9.57 18.60 3.23
CA GLN A 191 -9.21 19.91 3.75
C GLN A 191 -9.85 21.04 2.93
N HIS A 192 -9.90 22.23 3.52
CA HIS A 192 -10.35 23.41 2.78
C HIS A 192 -9.38 23.74 1.65
N GLY A 193 -9.91 23.91 0.46
CA GLY A 193 -9.22 24.42 -0.72
C GLY A 193 -9.54 25.88 -0.99
N ALA A 194 -9.11 26.39 -2.17
CA ALA A 194 -9.39 27.77 -2.58
C ALA A 194 -10.87 28.05 -2.95
N GLY A 195 -11.74 27.03 -2.94
CA GLY A 195 -13.17 27.18 -3.19
C GLY A 195 -13.57 27.46 -4.66
N LEU A 196 -12.62 27.49 -5.60
CA LEU A 196 -12.87 27.81 -7.01
C LEU A 196 -13.91 26.88 -7.67
N GLY A 197 -13.88 25.59 -7.34
CA GLY A 197 -14.84 24.62 -7.87
C GLY A 197 -16.29 24.95 -7.48
N HIS A 198 -16.51 25.45 -6.27
CA HIS A 198 -17.83 25.90 -5.82
C HIS A 198 -18.38 27.05 -6.70
N THR A 199 -17.54 28.05 -6.97
CA THR A 199 -17.89 29.21 -7.82
C THR A 199 -18.23 28.79 -9.25
N LEU A 200 -17.61 27.68 -9.72
CA LEU A 200 -17.79 27.15 -11.08
C LEU A 200 -18.95 26.15 -11.21
N GLY A 201 -19.64 25.81 -10.10
CA GLY A 201 -20.66 24.75 -10.07
C GLY A 201 -20.11 23.33 -10.22
N VAL A 202 -18.83 23.15 -10.00
CA VAL A 202 -18.12 21.83 -10.00
C VAL A 202 -17.33 21.67 -8.70
N PRO A 203 -18.02 21.55 -7.53
CA PRO A 203 -17.37 21.48 -6.24
C PRO A 203 -16.44 20.25 -6.14
N THR A 204 -15.21 20.50 -5.69
CA THR A 204 -14.19 19.44 -5.50
C THR A 204 -13.86 19.25 -4.04
N ILE A 205 -13.58 18.04 -3.63
CA ILE A 205 -12.86 17.77 -2.38
C ILE A 205 -11.37 17.94 -2.59
N ASN A 206 -10.67 18.39 -1.55
CA ASN A 206 -9.21 18.59 -1.59
C ASN A 206 -8.56 17.70 -0.54
N GLN A 207 -7.67 16.82 -1.00
CA GLN A 207 -6.86 15.97 -0.12
C GLN A 207 -5.38 16.30 -0.35
N LEU A 208 -4.65 16.58 0.74
CA LEU A 208 -3.21 16.84 0.65
C LEU A 208 -2.44 15.53 0.60
N TYR A 209 -1.51 15.43 -0.34
CA TYR A 209 -0.59 14.30 -0.43
C TYR A 209 0.47 14.40 0.66
N PRO A 210 0.56 13.43 1.59
CA PRO A 210 1.56 13.47 2.65
C PRO A 210 2.98 13.26 2.10
N GLN A 211 3.97 13.86 2.77
CA GLN A 211 5.36 13.58 2.46
C GLN A 211 5.70 12.09 2.65
N GLY A 212 6.59 11.56 1.81
CA GLY A 212 7.03 10.17 1.89
C GLY A 212 6.09 9.16 1.21
N PHE A 213 4.94 9.60 0.66
CA PHE A 213 4.07 8.72 -0.14
C PHE A 213 4.41 8.79 -1.63
N GLN A 214 4.23 7.65 -2.31
CA GLN A 214 4.36 7.55 -3.76
C GLN A 214 3.20 8.27 -4.43
N MET A 215 3.53 9.28 -5.19
CA MET A 215 2.56 10.05 -5.95
C MET A 215 2.54 9.53 -7.40
N PRO A 216 1.35 9.34 -8.00
CA PRO A 216 1.23 9.16 -9.44
C PRO A 216 1.71 10.40 -10.21
N ARG A 217 1.91 10.27 -11.52
CA ARG A 217 2.23 11.38 -12.42
C ARG A 217 1.23 12.53 -12.24
N SER A 218 1.70 13.77 -12.19
CA SER A 218 0.79 14.92 -12.15
C SER A 218 -0.10 14.97 -13.38
N GLY A 219 -1.41 15.20 -13.20
CA GLY A 219 -2.38 15.20 -14.29
C GLY A 219 -3.81 14.98 -13.86
N ILE A 220 -4.66 14.64 -14.82
CA ILE A 220 -6.08 14.39 -14.66
C ILE A 220 -6.34 12.90 -14.82
N TYR A 221 -7.20 12.36 -13.95
CA TYR A 221 -7.48 10.93 -13.83
C TYR A 221 -8.96 10.61 -13.86
N ILE A 222 -9.28 9.43 -14.39
CA ILE A 222 -10.51 8.72 -14.08
C ILE A 222 -10.30 8.08 -12.71
N THR A 223 -11.23 8.39 -11.80
CA THR A 223 -11.23 7.86 -10.43
C THR A 223 -12.64 7.43 -10.06
N ARG A 224 -12.77 6.69 -8.97
CA ARG A 224 -14.03 6.56 -8.23
C ARG A 224 -13.77 6.85 -6.76
N THR A 225 -14.76 7.43 -6.11
CA THR A 225 -14.66 7.86 -4.71
C THR A 225 -15.68 7.11 -3.87
N CYS A 226 -15.22 6.50 -2.77
CA CYS A 226 -16.10 5.83 -1.81
C CYS A 226 -16.49 6.79 -0.70
N ILE A 227 -17.80 7.00 -0.54
CA ILE A 227 -18.40 7.83 0.50
C ILE A 227 -19.49 7.01 1.18
N ASN A 228 -19.36 6.77 2.48
CA ASN A 228 -20.32 5.96 3.24
C ASN A 228 -20.65 4.62 2.54
N GLU A 229 -19.60 3.90 2.13
CA GLU A 229 -19.70 2.60 1.43
C GLU A 229 -20.31 2.63 0.02
N VAL A 230 -20.66 3.81 -0.49
CA VAL A 230 -21.18 4.01 -1.85
C VAL A 230 -20.07 4.53 -2.75
N TRP A 231 -19.91 3.90 -3.92
CA TRP A 231 -18.91 4.29 -4.91
C TRP A 231 -19.50 5.23 -5.96
N TYR A 232 -18.85 6.36 -6.17
CA TYR A 232 -19.20 7.38 -7.16
C TYR A 232 -18.13 7.49 -8.22
N PRO A 233 -18.45 7.40 -9.52
CA PRO A 233 -17.54 7.84 -10.57
C PRO A 233 -17.08 9.26 -10.31
N SER A 234 -15.78 9.53 -10.43
CA SER A 234 -15.20 10.84 -10.12
C SER A 234 -14.04 11.17 -11.04
N ALA A 235 -13.68 12.44 -11.11
CA ALA A 235 -12.52 12.93 -11.84
C ALA A 235 -11.57 13.64 -10.87
N THR A 236 -10.29 13.28 -10.91
CA THR A 236 -9.29 13.79 -10.00
C THR A 236 -8.17 14.51 -10.73
N GLY A 237 -7.93 15.75 -10.34
CA GLY A 237 -6.73 16.50 -10.69
C GLY A 237 -5.65 16.31 -9.61
N LEU A 238 -4.46 15.89 -10.00
CA LEU A 238 -3.30 15.70 -9.11
C LEU A 238 -2.18 16.63 -9.53
N GLY A 239 -1.69 17.47 -8.63
CA GLY A 239 -0.57 18.36 -8.93
C GLY A 239 -0.24 19.36 -7.83
N SER A 240 0.89 20.05 -7.98
CA SER A 240 1.24 21.20 -7.14
C SER A 240 0.53 22.44 -7.65
N ARG A 241 -0.06 23.24 -6.75
CA ARG A 241 -0.52 24.59 -7.07
C ARG A 241 0.64 25.57 -6.83
N PRO A 242 1.11 26.29 -7.85
CA PRO A 242 1.98 27.45 -7.62
C PRO A 242 1.14 28.64 -7.17
N THR A 243 0.80 28.72 -5.90
CA THR A 243 0.25 29.95 -5.30
C THR A 243 1.38 30.79 -4.73
N VAL A 244 1.26 32.10 -4.88
CA VAL A 244 2.33 33.11 -4.64
C VAL A 244 2.85 33.14 -3.19
N ASN A 245 2.20 32.46 -2.25
CA ASN A 245 2.56 32.42 -0.82
C ASN A 245 2.54 31.01 -0.20
N ASP A 246 2.42 29.92 -0.99
CA ASP A 246 2.38 28.56 -0.44
C ASP A 246 3.60 27.76 -0.89
N ASP A 247 4.11 26.93 0.02
CA ASP A 247 5.17 25.97 -0.20
C ASP A 247 4.96 25.21 -1.52
N ALA A 248 5.79 25.42 -2.51
CA ALA A 248 5.77 24.73 -3.80
C ALA A 248 5.88 23.18 -3.67
N THR A 249 6.06 22.70 -2.44
CA THR A 249 6.15 21.28 -2.07
C THR A 249 4.80 20.63 -1.81
N LYS A 250 3.70 21.40 -1.63
CA LYS A 250 2.38 20.86 -1.35
C LYS A 250 1.71 20.37 -2.62
N VAL A 251 1.43 19.07 -2.67
CA VAL A 251 0.67 18.43 -3.75
C VAL A 251 -0.75 18.21 -3.29
N THR A 252 -1.71 18.64 -4.10
CA THR A 252 -3.15 18.45 -3.84
C THR A 252 -3.74 17.44 -4.80
N CYS A 253 -4.68 16.68 -4.27
CA CYS A 253 -5.57 15.80 -5.01
C CYS A 253 -6.96 16.44 -4.95
N GLU A 254 -7.45 16.97 -6.09
CA GLU A 254 -8.73 17.66 -6.22
C GLU A 254 -9.68 16.78 -6.96
N THR A 255 -10.69 16.27 -6.26
CA THR A 255 -11.64 15.31 -6.85
C THR A 255 -13.03 15.92 -6.98
N PHE A 256 -13.53 15.96 -8.21
CA PHE A 256 -14.93 16.27 -8.53
C PHE A 256 -15.75 14.98 -8.57
N ILE A 257 -16.87 14.97 -7.85
CA ILE A 257 -17.77 13.81 -7.70
C ILE A 257 -19.14 14.18 -8.24
N PRO A 258 -19.44 13.88 -9.52
CA PRO A 258 -20.72 14.19 -10.13
C PRO A 258 -21.89 13.53 -9.38
N GLY A 259 -22.96 14.29 -9.14
CA GLY A 259 -24.15 13.78 -8.48
C GLY A 259 -24.06 13.63 -6.96
N PHE A 260 -22.92 13.94 -6.37
CA PHE A 260 -22.79 14.02 -4.92
C PHE A 260 -22.98 15.46 -4.43
N SER A 261 -23.77 15.62 -3.38
CA SER A 261 -23.90 16.86 -2.63
C SER A 261 -23.86 16.55 -1.15
N GLY A 262 -22.95 17.18 -0.42
CA GLY A 262 -22.76 16.96 1.01
C GLY A 262 -21.44 17.55 1.49
N ASP A 263 -21.32 17.67 2.81
CA ASP A 263 -20.09 18.10 3.46
C ASP A 263 -19.20 16.89 3.77
N LEU A 264 -17.95 16.93 3.29
CA LEU A 264 -16.94 15.89 3.52
C LEU A 264 -15.71 16.41 4.26
N TYR A 265 -15.73 17.64 4.76
CA TYR A 265 -14.60 18.18 5.53
C TYR A 265 -14.31 17.33 6.77
N GLY A 266 -13.02 17.05 6.98
CA GLY A 266 -12.55 16.23 8.10
C GLY A 266 -12.80 14.73 7.96
N THR A 267 -13.51 14.27 6.89
CA THR A 267 -13.58 12.85 6.52
C THR A 267 -12.40 12.45 5.65
N ASP A 268 -12.19 11.16 5.46
CA ASP A 268 -11.10 10.57 4.67
C ASP A 268 -11.62 9.62 3.58
N PRO A 269 -12.41 10.09 2.60
CA PRO A 269 -12.95 9.25 1.55
C PRO A 269 -11.84 8.60 0.74
N VAL A 270 -12.05 7.35 0.35
CA VAL A 270 -11.12 6.60 -0.51
C VAL A 270 -11.30 7.07 -1.95
N VAL A 271 -10.21 7.45 -2.61
CA VAL A 271 -10.18 7.76 -4.04
C VAL A 271 -9.32 6.75 -4.77
N GLU A 272 -9.93 5.92 -5.60
CA GLU A 272 -9.26 4.93 -6.44
C GLU A 272 -8.92 5.51 -7.81
N PHE A 273 -7.69 5.28 -8.26
CA PHE A 273 -7.21 5.70 -9.58
C PHE A 273 -7.35 4.56 -10.59
N HIS A 274 -7.95 4.84 -11.75
CA HIS A 274 -8.20 3.84 -12.78
C HIS A 274 -7.52 4.14 -14.11
N ALA A 275 -7.51 5.39 -14.56
CA ALA A 275 -6.83 5.77 -15.79
C ALA A 275 -6.28 7.20 -15.73
N TYR A 276 -5.13 7.41 -16.36
CA TYR A 276 -4.57 8.73 -16.62
C TYR A 276 -5.18 9.31 -17.89
N LEU A 277 -5.70 10.54 -17.83
CA LEU A 277 -6.36 11.19 -18.97
C LEU A 277 -5.46 12.14 -19.72
N SER A 278 -4.78 13.04 -18.99
CA SER A 278 -3.93 14.08 -19.59
C SER A 278 -3.02 14.75 -18.55
N PRO A 279 -1.92 15.39 -18.97
CA PRO A 279 -1.14 16.25 -18.10
C PRO A 279 -1.98 17.40 -17.52
N SER A 280 -1.58 17.88 -16.34
CA SER A 280 -2.07 19.16 -15.83
C SER A 280 -1.67 20.28 -16.79
N LYS A 281 -2.61 21.18 -17.04
CA LYS A 281 -2.40 22.35 -17.88
C LYS A 281 -2.91 23.61 -17.20
N LYS A 282 -2.34 24.76 -17.57
CA LYS A 282 -2.89 26.06 -17.20
C LYS A 282 -4.09 26.37 -18.09
N PHE A 283 -5.09 27.00 -17.54
CA PHE A 283 -6.28 27.45 -18.26
C PHE A 283 -6.28 28.98 -18.29
N ASP A 284 -6.60 29.55 -19.44
CA ASP A 284 -6.68 31.00 -19.63
C ASP A 284 -8.00 31.57 -19.07
N THR A 285 -9.03 30.74 -19.00
CA THR A 285 -10.35 31.13 -18.48
C THR A 285 -10.93 30.08 -17.51
N LEU A 286 -11.80 30.51 -16.62
CA LEU A 286 -12.52 29.65 -15.70
C LEU A 286 -13.49 28.69 -16.43
N ASP A 287 -14.06 29.11 -17.56
CA ASP A 287 -14.90 28.24 -18.39
C ASP A 287 -14.11 27.05 -18.96
N GLN A 288 -12.90 27.28 -19.46
CA GLN A 288 -12.03 26.19 -19.92
C GLN A 288 -11.69 25.18 -18.80
N LEU A 289 -11.46 25.66 -17.57
CA LEU A 289 -11.26 24.80 -16.42
C LEU A 289 -12.51 23.97 -16.11
N ARG A 290 -13.69 24.62 -16.05
CA ARG A 290 -14.97 23.95 -15.81
C ARG A 290 -15.25 22.86 -16.87
N ASP A 291 -15.05 23.19 -18.14
CA ASP A 291 -15.30 22.26 -19.25
C ASP A 291 -14.34 21.05 -19.19
N CYS A 292 -13.09 21.28 -18.79
CA CYS A 292 -12.11 20.21 -18.58
C CYS A 292 -12.56 19.27 -17.45
N ILE A 293 -13.00 19.80 -16.31
CA ILE A 293 -13.50 19.00 -15.18
C ILE A 293 -14.73 18.20 -15.58
N ASN A 294 -15.72 18.84 -16.23
CA ASN A 294 -16.95 18.17 -16.68
C ASN A 294 -16.66 17.07 -17.71
N ASN A 295 -15.74 17.30 -18.65
CA ASN A 295 -15.36 16.28 -19.63
C ASN A 295 -14.67 15.07 -18.95
N ALA A 296 -13.78 15.32 -18.00
CA ALA A 296 -13.14 14.24 -17.24
C ALA A 296 -14.16 13.44 -16.41
N ALA A 297 -15.12 14.14 -15.78
CA ALA A 297 -16.20 13.52 -15.01
C ALA A 297 -17.13 12.66 -15.89
N ARG A 298 -17.52 13.16 -17.08
CA ARG A 298 -18.29 12.38 -18.04
C ARG A 298 -17.57 11.13 -18.47
N ARG A 299 -16.26 11.21 -18.76
CA ARG A 299 -15.44 10.05 -19.10
C ARG A 299 -15.33 9.05 -17.94
N ALA A 300 -15.31 9.53 -16.70
CA ALA A 300 -15.35 8.64 -15.53
C ALA A 300 -16.71 7.92 -15.43
N GLN A 301 -17.82 8.62 -15.65
CA GLN A 301 -19.14 7.99 -15.68
C GLN A 301 -19.26 6.94 -16.78
N GLU A 302 -18.76 7.24 -17.99
CA GLU A 302 -18.73 6.28 -19.12
C GLU A 302 -17.82 5.06 -18.83
N TYR A 303 -16.73 5.24 -18.10
CA TYR A 303 -15.79 4.17 -17.75
C TYR A 303 -16.38 3.17 -16.76
N PHE A 304 -17.28 3.62 -15.86
CA PHE A 304 -17.89 2.77 -14.83
C PHE A 304 -19.35 2.39 -15.14
N ALA A 305 -19.90 2.79 -16.31
CA ALA A 305 -21.22 2.39 -16.78
C ALA A 305 -21.16 0.93 -17.29
#